data_d2247f0e82666504e7394298916eac25
#
_entry.id   d2247f0e82666504e7394298916eac25
#
_cell.length_a   1.000
_cell.length_b   1.000
_cell.length_c   1.000
_cell.angle_alpha   90.00
_cell.angle_beta   90.00
_cell.angle_gamma   90.00
#
_symmetry.space_group_name_H-M   'P 1'
#
loop_
_entity.id
_entity.type
_entity.pdbx_description
1 polymer ?
#
loop_
_entity_poly.entity_id
_entity_poly.type
_entity_poly.pdbx_seq_one_letter_code
_entity_poly.pdbx_strand_id
1 'polypeptide(L)'
;EQIRLDSTQHPMFTAAWELYCHSFPRNERRSLEHQQTAFESEHYRMEIFTEQDKFVGLLGYWTFDDYIYIEHLAVNPALRSGGYG
;
A
#
# COMPACT_ATOMS: atom_id res chain seq x y z
N GLU A 1 -0.73 14.20 1.22
CA GLU A 1 -0.02 13.76 2.43
C GLU A 1 0.40 12.31 2.30
N GLN A 2 1.56 11.98 2.83
CA GLN A 2 2.12 10.63 2.79
C GLN A 2 2.04 10.05 4.20
N ILE A 3 1.39 8.90 4.34
CA ILE A 3 1.18 8.27 5.64
C ILE A 3 1.73 6.85 5.61
N ARG A 4 2.60 6.51 6.55
CA ARG A 4 3.14 5.15 6.65
C ARG A 4 2.19 4.28 7.46
N LEU A 5 1.87 3.10 6.91
CA LEU A 5 1.13 2.08 7.63
C LEU A 5 2.12 1.06 8.19
N ASP A 6 1.98 0.74 9.46
CA ASP A 6 2.87 -0.22 10.11
C ASP A 6 2.12 -1.39 10.73
N SER A 7 0.82 -1.47 10.53
CA SER A 7 0.00 -2.50 11.15
C SER A 7 -1.34 -2.61 10.45
N THR A 8 -1.92 -3.83 10.47
CA THR A 8 -3.29 -4.03 10.00
C THR A 8 -4.31 -3.36 10.93
N GLN A 9 -3.85 -2.87 12.09
CA GLN A 9 -4.71 -2.17 13.03
C GLN A 9 -4.74 -0.65 12.80
N HIS A 10 -3.93 -0.16 11.87
CA HIS A 10 -3.91 1.28 11.57
C HIS A 10 -5.29 1.72 11.06
N PRO A 11 -5.78 2.89 11.51
CA PRO A 11 -7.13 3.35 11.11
C PRO A 11 -7.36 3.41 9.60
N MET A 12 -6.33 3.64 8.82
CA MET A 12 -6.47 3.76 7.36
C MET A 12 -6.14 2.47 6.62
N PHE A 13 -5.87 1.38 7.34
CA PHE A 13 -5.51 0.13 6.70
C PHE A 13 -6.64 -0.44 5.83
N THR A 14 -7.88 -0.35 6.29
CA THR A 14 -9.01 -0.94 5.56
C THR A 14 -9.13 -0.35 4.16
N ALA A 15 -9.03 0.98 4.03
CA ALA A 15 -9.11 1.63 2.73
C ALA A 15 -7.95 1.20 1.83
N ALA A 16 -6.74 1.12 2.40
CA ALA A 16 -5.57 0.66 1.64
C ALA A 16 -5.74 -0.78 1.19
N TRP A 17 -6.25 -1.65 2.06
CA TRP A 17 -6.44 -3.06 1.75
C TRP A 17 -7.47 -3.26 0.65
N GLU A 18 -8.54 -2.47 0.68
CA GLU A 18 -9.55 -2.53 -0.39
C GLU A 18 -8.94 -2.18 -1.74
N LEU A 19 -8.15 -1.12 -1.81
CA LEU A 19 -7.48 -0.75 -3.05
C LEU A 19 -6.53 -1.85 -3.50
N TYR A 20 -5.76 -2.41 -2.56
CA TYR A 20 -4.84 -3.49 -2.85
C TYR A 20 -5.56 -4.69 -3.46
N CYS A 21 -6.68 -5.09 -2.86
CA CYS A 21 -7.43 -6.24 -3.35
C CYS A 21 -8.07 -6.00 -4.71
N HIS A 22 -8.48 -4.77 -4.99
CA HIS A 22 -9.04 -4.42 -6.30
C HIS A 22 -7.98 -4.29 -7.38
N SER A 23 -6.75 -3.97 -6.99
CA SER A 23 -5.69 -3.66 -7.96
C SER A 23 -4.90 -4.88 -8.40
N PHE A 24 -4.88 -5.94 -7.59
CA PHE A 24 -4.05 -7.12 -7.86
C PHE A 24 -4.90 -8.39 -7.87
N PRO A 25 -4.63 -9.32 -8.83
CA PRO A 25 -5.34 -10.60 -8.88
C PRO A 25 -5.12 -11.41 -7.60
N ARG A 26 -6.05 -12.31 -7.32
CA ARG A 26 -6.01 -13.12 -6.11
C ARG A 26 -4.68 -13.85 -5.92
N ASN A 27 -4.11 -14.37 -6.99
CA ASN A 27 -2.85 -15.11 -6.92
C ASN A 27 -1.62 -14.23 -6.73
N GLU A 28 -1.78 -12.91 -6.78
CA GLU A 28 -0.68 -11.97 -6.54
C GLU A 28 -0.83 -11.24 -5.21
N ARG A 29 -1.87 -11.53 -4.45
CA ARG A 29 -2.13 -10.86 -3.18
C ARG A 29 -1.69 -11.69 -2.00
N ARG A 30 -1.26 -11.00 -0.94
CA ARG A 30 -1.06 -11.65 0.35
C ARG A 30 -2.40 -11.85 1.03
N SER A 31 -2.48 -12.85 1.91
CA SER A 31 -3.56 -12.92 2.88
C SER A 31 -3.37 -11.82 3.91
N LEU A 32 -4.40 -11.53 4.69
CA LEU A 32 -4.28 -10.57 5.79
C LEU A 32 -3.19 -11.00 6.78
N GLU A 33 -3.12 -12.29 7.04
CA GLU A 33 -2.13 -12.85 7.93
C GLU A 33 -0.71 -12.59 7.44
N HIS A 34 -0.47 -12.84 6.16
CA HIS A 34 0.84 -12.60 5.56
C HIS A 34 1.16 -11.10 5.50
N GLN A 35 0.15 -10.26 5.31
CA GLN A 35 0.37 -8.82 5.31
C GLN A 35 0.80 -8.33 6.70
N GLN A 36 0.18 -8.86 7.76
CA GLN A 36 0.60 -8.52 9.11
C GLN A 36 2.03 -8.97 9.35
N THR A 37 2.39 -10.17 8.88
CA THR A 37 3.77 -10.66 8.99
C THR A 37 4.75 -9.73 8.27
N ALA A 38 4.38 -9.23 7.09
CA ALA A 38 5.22 -8.29 6.36
C ALA A 38 5.44 -7.01 7.18
N PHE A 39 4.39 -6.47 7.80
CA PHE A 39 4.52 -5.28 8.63
C PHE A 39 5.48 -5.48 9.80
N GLU A 40 5.67 -6.72 10.25
CA GLU A 40 6.58 -7.00 11.37
C GLU A 40 8.05 -7.01 10.93
N SER A 41 8.31 -7.00 9.64
CA SER A 41 9.68 -6.92 9.15
C SER A 41 10.17 -5.47 9.17
N GLU A 42 11.41 -5.27 9.63
CA GLU A 42 12.02 -3.94 9.63
C GLU A 42 12.32 -3.45 8.21
N HIS A 43 12.31 -4.35 7.24
CA HIS A 43 12.62 -4.01 5.85
C HIS A 43 11.39 -3.59 5.05
N TYR A 44 10.20 -3.93 5.51
CA TYR A 44 8.98 -3.66 4.76
C TYR A 44 8.42 -2.28 5.09
N ARG A 45 7.92 -1.60 4.06
CA ARG A 45 7.25 -0.30 4.21
C ARG A 45 5.98 -0.32 3.37
N MET A 46 4.90 0.19 3.93
CA MET A 46 3.71 0.48 3.16
C MET A 46 3.33 1.93 3.43
N GLU A 47 3.13 2.69 2.38
CA GLU A 47 2.74 4.08 2.51
C GLU A 47 1.50 4.33 1.69
N ILE A 48 0.63 5.18 2.20
CA ILE A 48 -0.53 5.63 1.47
C ILE A 48 -0.39 7.12 1.20
N PHE A 49 -1.03 7.55 0.14
CA PHE A 49 -0.98 8.94 -0.31
C PHE A 49 -2.38 9.50 -0.32
N THR A 50 -2.56 10.67 0.29
CA THR A 50 -3.83 11.37 0.31
C THR A 50 -3.62 12.78 -0.19
N GLU A 51 -4.68 13.36 -0.75
CA GLU A 51 -4.68 14.75 -1.20
C GLU A 51 -6.04 15.34 -0.89
N GLN A 52 -6.07 16.42 -0.11
CA GLN A 52 -7.32 17.04 0.32
C GLN A 52 -8.27 16.02 0.94
N ASP A 53 -7.71 15.17 1.80
CA ASP A 53 -8.42 14.11 2.52
C ASP A 53 -8.96 13.00 1.62
N LYS A 54 -8.53 12.96 0.36
CA LYS A 54 -8.90 11.90 -0.58
C LYS A 54 -7.78 10.89 -0.69
N PHE A 55 -8.14 9.61 -0.70
CA PHE A 55 -7.20 8.52 -0.85
C PHE A 55 -6.73 8.44 -2.30
N VAL A 56 -5.45 8.68 -2.54
CA VAL A 56 -4.89 8.69 -3.90
C VAL A 56 -4.34 7.34 -4.30
N GLY A 57 -3.57 6.71 -3.42
CA GLY A 57 -2.96 5.44 -3.76
C GLY A 57 -2.10 4.87 -2.64
N LEU A 58 -1.46 3.73 -2.93
CA LEU A 58 -0.57 3.07 -1.98
C LEU A 58 0.70 2.61 -2.66
N LEU A 59 1.75 2.42 -1.84
CA LEU A 59 3.03 1.91 -2.28
C LEU A 59 3.53 0.94 -1.21
N GLY A 60 3.77 -0.32 -1.59
CA GLY A 60 4.37 -1.31 -0.72
C GLY A 60 5.76 -1.65 -1.24
N TYR A 61 6.77 -1.57 -0.38
CA TYR A 61 8.14 -1.78 -0.83
C TYR A 61 9.02 -2.31 0.29
N TRP A 62 10.15 -2.89 -0.12
CA TRP A 62 11.15 -3.43 0.79
C TRP A 62 12.45 -2.64 0.65
N THR A 63 13.07 -2.33 1.78
CA THR A 63 14.32 -1.58 1.79
C THR A 63 15.48 -2.52 2.17
N PHE A 64 16.55 -2.45 1.39
CA PHE A 64 17.76 -3.22 1.64
C PHE A 64 18.95 -2.26 1.59
N ASP A 65 20.13 -2.71 2.02
CA ASP A 65 21.29 -1.83 2.11
C ASP A 65 21.64 -1.16 0.78
N ASP A 66 21.51 -1.90 -0.32
CA ASP A 66 21.94 -1.45 -1.63
C ASP A 66 20.82 -1.04 -2.56
N TYR A 67 19.55 -1.34 -2.22
CA TYR A 67 18.46 -1.11 -3.14
C TYR A 67 17.10 -1.11 -2.44
N ILE A 68 16.09 -0.64 -3.16
CA ILE A 68 14.70 -0.69 -2.74
C ILE A 68 13.95 -1.53 -3.76
N TYR A 69 13.17 -2.49 -3.28
CA TYR A 69 12.32 -3.32 -4.13
C TYR A 69 10.87 -2.87 -3.99
N ILE A 70 10.32 -2.30 -5.05
CA ILE A 70 8.91 -1.90 -5.07
C ILE A 70 8.08 -3.12 -5.44
N GLU A 71 7.26 -3.57 -4.51
CA GLU A 71 6.46 -4.77 -4.70
C GLU A 71 5.05 -4.46 -5.21
N HIS A 72 4.41 -3.45 -4.64
CA HIS A 72 3.05 -3.08 -5.00
C HIS A 72 2.92 -1.57 -5.12
N LEU A 73 2.31 -1.14 -6.22
CA LEU A 73 1.97 0.27 -6.44
C LEU A 73 0.58 0.30 -7.05
N ALA A 74 -0.33 1.02 -6.40
CA ALA A 74 -1.69 1.12 -6.90
C ALA A 74 -2.21 2.53 -6.74
N VAL A 75 -2.94 3.00 -7.74
CA VAL A 75 -3.57 4.32 -7.73
C VAL A 75 -5.08 4.12 -7.70
N ASN A 76 -5.76 4.93 -6.90
CA ASN A 76 -7.22 4.87 -6.78
C ASN A 76 -7.83 5.03 -8.18
N PRO A 77 -8.60 4.04 -8.67
CA PRO A 77 -9.16 4.09 -10.03
C PRO A 77 -10.01 5.33 -10.30
N ALA A 78 -10.68 5.85 -9.27
CA ALA A 78 -11.52 7.02 -9.41
C ALA A 78 -10.71 8.29 -9.75
N LEU A 79 -9.40 8.25 -9.53
CA LEU A 79 -8.53 9.41 -9.71
C LEU A 79 -7.54 9.26 -10.87
N ARG A 80 -7.53 8.11 -11.55
CA ARG A 80 -6.57 7.89 -12.63
C ARG A 80 -6.67 8.91 -13.76
N SER A 81 -7.88 9.33 -14.08
CA SER A 81 -8.08 10.34 -15.12
C SER A 81 -7.69 11.73 -14.66
N GLY A 82 -7.39 11.90 -13.38
CA GLY A 82 -6.95 13.17 -12.84
C GLY A 82 -5.44 13.38 -12.87
N GLY A 83 -4.69 12.49 -13.51
CA GLY A 83 -3.25 12.66 -13.68
C GLY A 83 -2.38 12.15 -12.54
N TYR A 84 -2.91 11.32 -11.67
CA TYR A 84 -2.15 10.80 -10.53
C TYR A 84 -1.32 9.56 -10.88
N GLY A 85 -1.67 8.91 -11.95
CA GLY A 85 -0.99 7.66 -12.33
C GLY A 85 -0.01 7.79 -13.51
#